data_034b24283b85ceb892120f7d42a8d90b
#
_entry.id   034b24283b85ceb892120f7d42a8d90b
#
_cell.length_a   1.000
_cell.length_b   1.000
_cell.length_c   1.000
_cell.angle_alpha   90.00
_cell.angle_beta   90.00
_cell.angle_gamma   90.00
#
_symmetry.space_group_name_H-M   'P 1'
#
loop_
_entity.id
_entity.type
_entity.pdbx_description
1 polymer ?
#
loop_
_entity_poly.entity_id
_entity_poly.type
_entity_poly.pdbx_seq_one_letter_code
_entity_poly.pdbx_strand_id
1 'polypeptide(L)'
;MGDGSGKRQTGKISHAIVVGLVLACASAVAQDAGVKSFTPEQIKKGAALYASHCESCHGIRMISPPWASDLNTFPRDKPARFADSVTYGVRAMPPWGDIIKPDEVEALWAYVMAGERK
;
A
#
# COMPACT_ATOMS: atom_id res chain seq x y z
N MET A 1 -64.43 -43.34 -51.52
CA MET A 1 -63.97 -44.65 -50.99
C MET A 1 -62.54 -44.57 -50.57
N GLY A 2 -62.27 -44.85 -49.31
CA GLY A 2 -61.01 -45.25 -48.78
C GLY A 2 -59.98 -44.10 -48.56
N ASP A 3 -59.94 -43.45 -47.50
CA ASP A 3 -59.47 -43.80 -46.15
C ASP A 3 -58.00 -44.31 -46.17
N GLY A 4 -57.20 -43.65 -45.47
CA GLY A 4 -55.80 -43.92 -45.32
C GLY A 4 -55.14 -43.03 -44.25
N SER A 5 -55.70 -43.15 -43.04
CA SER A 5 -55.10 -42.54 -41.83
C SER A 5 -53.70 -43.07 -41.60
N GLY A 6 -52.74 -42.19 -41.64
CA GLY A 6 -51.36 -42.44 -41.23
C GLY A 6 -50.94 -41.40 -40.19
N LYS A 7 -51.29 -41.68 -38.94
CA LYS A 7 -50.75 -40.89 -37.80
C LYS A 7 -49.26 -41.16 -37.64
N ARG A 8 -48.41 -40.23 -38.01
CA ARG A 8 -47.02 -40.21 -37.57
C ARG A 8 -46.91 -39.32 -36.32
N GLN A 9 -46.74 -39.97 -35.21
CA GLN A 9 -46.34 -39.34 -33.98
C GLN A 9 -44.89 -38.84 -34.13
N THR A 10 -44.73 -37.59 -34.22
CA THR A 10 -43.39 -36.95 -34.07
C THR A 10 -43.14 -36.76 -32.59
N GLY A 11 -42.18 -37.55 -32.08
CA GLY A 11 -41.74 -37.43 -30.69
C GLY A 11 -41.19 -36.06 -30.40
N LYS A 12 -41.74 -35.43 -29.40
CA LYS A 12 -41.21 -34.21 -28.84
C LYS A 12 -39.91 -34.55 -28.09
N ILE A 13 -38.79 -34.16 -28.67
CA ILE A 13 -37.49 -34.16 -28.00
C ILE A 13 -37.51 -32.95 -27.09
N SER A 14 -37.78 -33.19 -25.81
CA SER A 14 -37.61 -32.19 -24.77
C SER A 14 -36.11 -31.92 -24.58
N HIS A 15 -35.66 -30.81 -25.13
CA HIS A 15 -34.34 -30.31 -24.78
C HIS A 15 -34.42 -29.69 -23.39
N ALA A 16 -34.01 -30.46 -22.38
CA ALA A 16 -33.75 -29.94 -21.06
C ALA A 16 -32.52 -29.03 -21.17
N ILE A 17 -32.75 -27.73 -21.17
CA ILE A 17 -31.68 -26.74 -21.04
C ILE A 17 -31.24 -26.79 -19.60
N VAL A 18 -30.11 -27.46 -19.36
CA VAL A 18 -29.40 -27.37 -18.10
C VAL A 18 -28.70 -26.02 -18.08
N VAL A 19 -29.35 -25.05 -17.48
CA VAL A 19 -28.73 -23.78 -17.16
C VAL A 19 -27.75 -24.03 -16.01
N GLY A 20 -26.50 -24.25 -16.37
CA GLY A 20 -25.39 -24.31 -15.41
C GLY A 20 -25.17 -22.93 -14.81
N LEU A 21 -25.63 -22.75 -13.57
CA LEU A 21 -25.35 -21.58 -12.76
C LEU A 21 -23.85 -21.61 -12.38
N VAL A 22 -23.04 -20.96 -13.20
CA VAL A 22 -21.62 -20.69 -12.85
C VAL A 22 -21.62 -19.63 -11.76
N LEU A 23 -21.51 -20.05 -10.50
CA LEU A 23 -21.17 -19.15 -9.42
C LEU A 23 -19.72 -18.67 -9.66
N ALA A 24 -19.57 -17.51 -10.26
CA ALA A 24 -18.31 -16.78 -10.24
C ALA A 24 -18.09 -16.33 -8.80
N CYS A 25 -17.25 -17.06 -8.05
CA CYS A 25 -16.67 -16.57 -6.81
C CYS A 25 -15.79 -15.37 -7.17
N ALA A 26 -16.34 -14.17 -7.15
CA ALA A 26 -15.58 -12.96 -7.11
C ALA A 26 -14.86 -12.93 -5.77
N SER A 27 -13.59 -13.34 -5.75
CA SER A 27 -12.70 -13.10 -4.63
C SER A 27 -12.58 -11.58 -4.50
N ALA A 28 -13.36 -11.00 -3.62
CA ALA A 28 -13.15 -9.64 -3.16
C ALA A 28 -11.81 -9.64 -2.44
N VAL A 29 -10.76 -9.21 -3.15
CA VAL A 29 -9.52 -8.78 -2.50
C VAL A 29 -9.94 -7.58 -1.67
N ALA A 30 -10.11 -7.79 -0.37
CA ALA A 30 -10.22 -6.71 0.58
C ALA A 30 -8.92 -5.92 0.45
N GLN A 31 -9.00 -4.76 -0.20
CA GLN A 31 -7.93 -3.78 -0.18
C GLN A 31 -7.87 -3.30 1.26
N ASP A 32 -6.87 -3.79 1.97
CA ASP A 32 -6.56 -3.35 3.32
C ASP A 32 -6.20 -1.86 3.23
N ALA A 33 -7.21 -1.03 3.48
CA ALA A 33 -7.08 0.42 3.47
C ALA A 33 -6.35 0.82 4.74
N GLY A 34 -5.00 0.90 4.69
CA GLY A 34 -4.37 1.62 5.77
C GLY A 34 -2.91 1.40 6.09
N VAL A 35 -2.28 0.32 5.73
CA VAL A 35 -0.83 0.19 5.97
C VAL A 35 -0.11 0.15 4.63
N LYS A 36 0.41 1.31 4.20
CA LYS A 36 1.31 1.37 3.05
C LYS A 36 2.51 0.48 3.38
N SER A 37 2.57 -0.70 2.78
CA SER A 37 3.74 -1.56 2.89
C SER A 37 4.86 -0.99 2.04
N PHE A 38 6.03 -0.83 2.64
CA PHE A 38 7.22 -0.34 1.95
C PHE A 38 8.09 -1.50 1.49
N THR A 39 8.73 -1.35 0.34
CA THR A 39 9.67 -2.37 -0.13
C THR A 39 10.99 -2.28 0.65
N PRO A 40 11.75 -3.40 0.74
CA PRO A 40 13.08 -3.37 1.34
C PRO A 40 14.01 -2.33 0.72
N GLU A 41 13.90 -2.10 -0.59
CA GLU A 41 14.68 -1.11 -1.33
C GLU A 41 14.35 0.31 -0.91
N GLN A 42 13.06 0.63 -0.73
CA GLN A 42 12.64 1.93 -0.22
C GLN A 42 13.18 2.18 1.20
N ILE A 43 13.07 1.19 2.07
CA ILE A 43 13.59 1.27 3.44
C ILE A 43 15.10 1.47 3.43
N LYS A 44 15.83 0.73 2.59
CA LYS A 44 17.29 0.84 2.44
C LYS A 44 17.70 2.23 1.91
N LYS A 45 16.98 2.76 0.89
CA LYS A 45 17.21 4.12 0.37
C LYS A 45 16.97 5.14 1.49
N GLY A 46 15.89 4.99 2.24
CA GLY A 46 15.56 5.86 3.36
C GLY A 46 16.61 5.82 4.48
N ALA A 47 17.15 4.65 4.80
CA ALA A 47 18.23 4.50 5.78
C ALA A 47 19.49 5.24 5.36
N ALA A 48 19.88 5.17 4.08
CA ALA A 48 21.04 5.88 3.56
C ALA A 48 20.85 7.41 3.60
N LEU A 49 19.67 7.89 3.22
CA LEU A 49 19.31 9.33 3.31
C LEU A 49 19.30 9.82 4.76
N TYR A 50 18.75 9.01 5.67
CA TYR A 50 18.74 9.30 7.10
C TYR A 50 20.15 9.44 7.65
N ALA A 51 21.04 8.50 7.37
CA ALA A 51 22.43 8.55 7.80
C ALA A 51 23.18 9.79 7.28
N SER A 52 22.87 10.22 6.06
CA SER A 52 23.53 11.38 5.43
C SER A 52 23.03 12.73 5.93
N HIS A 53 21.73 12.85 6.27
CA HIS A 53 21.10 14.16 6.48
C HIS A 53 20.41 14.33 7.84
N CYS A 54 20.04 13.25 8.51
CA CYS A 54 19.19 13.30 9.70
C CYS A 54 19.91 12.84 10.98
N GLU A 55 20.84 11.90 10.84
CA GLU A 55 21.49 11.21 11.94
C GLU A 55 22.24 12.15 12.89
N SER A 56 22.87 13.21 12.36
CA SER A 56 23.61 14.17 13.18
C SER A 56 22.75 14.87 14.25
N CYS A 57 21.46 15.02 13.99
CA CYS A 57 20.51 15.62 14.93
C CYS A 57 19.60 14.61 15.60
N HIS A 58 19.10 13.61 14.84
CA HIS A 58 18.14 12.63 15.33
C HIS A 58 18.79 11.34 15.91
N GLY A 59 20.12 11.29 15.89
CA GLY A 59 20.89 10.20 16.47
C GLY A 59 21.02 8.98 15.59
N ILE A 60 22.09 8.23 15.81
CA ILE A 60 22.36 6.99 15.09
C ILE A 60 21.20 6.02 15.31
N ARG A 61 20.69 5.45 14.20
CA ARG A 61 19.59 4.49 14.23
C ARG A 61 18.32 5.04 14.92
N MET A 62 18.06 6.34 14.78
CA MET A 62 16.92 7.03 15.41
C MET A 62 16.91 6.98 16.95
N ILE A 63 18.07 6.80 17.58
CA ILE A 63 18.22 6.95 19.03
C ILE A 63 18.38 8.45 19.31
N SER A 64 17.24 9.13 19.40
CA SER A 64 17.20 10.59 19.50
C SER A 64 17.77 11.12 20.81
N PRO A 65 18.63 12.16 20.76
CA PRO A 65 19.03 12.89 21.94
C PRO A 65 17.84 13.71 22.51
N PRO A 66 17.91 14.18 23.76
CA PRO A 66 16.79 14.87 24.42
C PRO A 66 16.28 16.13 23.73
N TRP A 67 17.08 16.77 22.88
CA TRP A 67 16.71 18.01 22.16
C TRP A 67 16.03 17.74 20.81
N ALA A 68 16.12 16.53 20.27
CA ALA A 68 15.49 16.14 19.01
C ALA A 68 14.27 15.28 19.25
N SER A 69 13.25 15.43 18.38
CA SER A 69 12.07 14.57 18.45
C SER A 69 12.44 13.11 18.15
N ASP A 70 11.92 12.20 18.96
CA ASP A 70 12.09 10.76 18.75
C ASP A 70 11.23 10.31 17.56
N LEU A 71 11.89 9.96 16.45
CA LEU A 71 11.23 9.52 15.24
C LEU A 71 10.59 8.13 15.38
N ASN A 72 11.01 7.30 16.32
CA ASN A 72 10.37 6.01 16.59
C ASN A 72 8.95 6.16 17.14
N THR A 73 8.63 7.31 17.73
CA THR A 73 7.30 7.63 18.27
C THR A 73 6.46 8.49 17.32
N PHE A 74 6.96 8.78 16.11
CA PHE A 74 6.23 9.59 15.16
C PHE A 74 4.91 8.92 14.75
N PRO A 75 3.77 9.66 14.72
CA PRO A 75 2.46 9.09 14.39
C PRO A 75 2.43 8.46 12.99
N ARG A 76 2.12 7.17 12.92
CA ARG A 76 2.14 6.38 11.69
C ARG A 76 1.06 6.77 10.68
N ASP A 77 0.03 7.44 11.12
CA ASP A 77 -1.10 7.94 10.33
C ASP A 77 -0.89 9.37 9.80
N LYS A 78 0.30 9.95 9.95
CA LYS A 78 0.61 11.34 9.60
C LYS A 78 1.74 11.49 8.57
N PRO A 79 1.71 10.78 7.41
CA PRO A 79 2.76 10.89 6.39
C PRO A 79 2.90 12.30 5.83
N ALA A 80 1.80 13.03 5.63
CA ALA A 80 1.84 14.40 5.13
C ALA A 80 2.57 15.33 6.11
N ARG A 81 2.29 15.22 7.41
CA ARG A 81 3.00 15.99 8.44
C ARG A 81 4.50 15.70 8.45
N PHE A 82 4.90 14.44 8.23
CA PHE A 82 6.31 14.08 8.10
C PHE A 82 6.94 14.76 6.89
N ALA A 83 6.30 14.63 5.72
CA ALA A 83 6.76 15.24 4.49
C ALA A 83 6.90 16.77 4.61
N ASP A 84 5.92 17.44 5.17
CA ASP A 84 5.94 18.89 5.40
C ASP A 84 7.08 19.28 6.33
N SER A 85 7.30 18.54 7.42
CA SER A 85 8.38 18.80 8.36
C SER A 85 9.76 18.66 7.73
N VAL A 86 9.95 17.68 6.86
CA VAL A 86 11.22 17.51 6.11
C VAL A 86 11.37 18.60 5.06
N THR A 87 10.33 18.88 4.29
CA THR A 87 10.39 19.82 3.18
C THR A 87 10.58 21.26 3.64
N TYR A 88 9.82 21.69 4.63
CA TYR A 88 9.75 23.09 5.06
C TYR A 88 10.47 23.38 6.37
N GLY A 89 10.94 22.33 7.05
CA GLY A 89 11.51 22.46 8.37
C GLY A 89 10.46 22.67 9.47
N VAL A 90 10.86 22.47 10.72
CA VAL A 90 10.01 22.71 11.87
C VAL A 90 10.84 23.04 13.11
N ARG A 91 10.57 24.16 13.74
CA ARG A 91 11.34 24.66 14.90
C ARG A 91 12.82 24.81 14.56
N ALA A 92 13.71 24.05 15.23
CA ALA A 92 15.15 24.04 14.97
C ALA A 92 15.57 23.13 13.82
N MET A 93 14.67 22.31 13.29
CA MET A 93 14.95 21.47 12.13
C MET A 93 14.91 22.32 10.84
N PRO A 94 16.00 22.40 10.07
CA PRO A 94 16.03 23.19 8.84
C PRO A 94 15.16 22.55 7.74
N PRO A 95 14.76 23.35 6.72
CA PRO A 95 14.10 22.82 5.52
C PRO A 95 15.09 22.03 4.65
N TRP A 96 14.61 20.91 4.13
CA TRP A 96 15.40 20.01 3.26
C TRP A 96 14.84 19.91 1.84
N GLY A 97 13.75 20.62 1.53
CA GLY A 97 13.04 20.49 0.25
C GLY A 97 13.87 20.83 -0.99
N ASP A 98 14.92 21.65 -0.87
CA ASP A 98 15.84 21.95 -1.97
C ASP A 98 16.88 20.85 -2.21
N ILE A 99 17.09 19.95 -1.25
CA ILE A 99 18.12 18.91 -1.27
C ILE A 99 17.50 17.52 -1.44
N ILE A 100 16.41 17.24 -0.72
CA ILE A 100 15.74 15.93 -0.69
C ILE A 100 14.47 15.99 -1.54
N LYS A 101 14.42 15.18 -2.58
CA LYS A 101 13.29 15.12 -3.51
C LYS A 101 12.08 14.45 -2.89
N PRO A 102 10.86 14.66 -3.44
CA PRO A 102 9.63 14.06 -2.88
C PRO A 102 9.67 12.52 -2.76
N ASP A 103 10.24 11.82 -3.74
CA ASP A 103 10.41 10.35 -3.70
C ASP A 103 11.42 9.91 -2.63
N GLU A 104 12.37 10.75 -2.32
CA GLU A 104 13.35 10.54 -1.25
C GLU A 104 12.75 10.79 0.14
N VAL A 105 11.83 11.77 0.24
CA VAL A 105 11.03 11.96 1.46
C VAL A 105 10.15 10.74 1.72
N GLU A 106 9.57 10.13 0.67
CA GLU A 106 8.84 8.85 0.82
C GLU A 106 9.74 7.71 1.30
N ALA A 107 10.97 7.62 0.80
CA ALA A 107 11.93 6.63 1.26
C ALA A 107 12.34 6.85 2.73
N LEU A 108 12.56 8.10 3.14
CA LEU A 108 12.79 8.46 4.54
C LEU A 108 11.61 8.05 5.42
N TRP A 109 10.39 8.31 4.95
CA TRP A 109 9.18 7.87 5.64
C TRP A 109 9.13 6.35 5.79
N ALA A 110 9.47 5.60 4.73
CA ALA A 110 9.54 4.14 4.76
C ALA A 110 10.52 3.65 5.84
N TYR A 111 11.69 4.26 5.95
CA TYR A 111 12.68 3.91 6.97
C TYR A 111 12.19 4.21 8.38
N VAL A 112 11.64 5.40 8.61
CA VAL A 112 11.10 5.79 9.93
C VAL A 112 9.95 4.87 10.35
N MET A 113 9.09 4.48 9.42
CA MET A 113 7.97 3.57 9.70
C MET A 113 8.37 2.12 9.90
N ALA A 114 9.43 1.68 9.23
CA ALA A 114 10.01 0.35 9.48
C ALA A 114 10.56 0.23 10.90
N GLY A 115 11.07 1.34 11.44
CA GLY A 115 11.71 1.39 12.74
C GLY A 115 13.06 0.67 12.74
N GLU A 116 13.89 0.99 13.70
CA GLU A 116 15.07 0.16 13.98
C GLU A 116 14.64 -1.02 14.83
N ARG A 117 14.90 -2.22 14.36
CA ARG A 117 14.67 -3.43 15.16
C ARG A 117 15.69 -3.43 16.32
N LYS A 118 15.14 -3.32 17.50
CA LYS A 118 15.92 -3.45 18.76
C LYS A 118 16.36 -4.88 18.95
#